data_5bf56b96647a858ef4233c0e342dc6ee
#
_entry.id   5bf56b96647a858ef4233c0e342dc6ee
#
_cell.length_a   1.000
_cell.length_b   1.000
_cell.length_c   1.000
_cell.angle_alpha   90.00
_cell.angle_beta   90.00
_cell.angle_gamma   90.00
#
_symmetry.space_group_name_H-M   'P 1'
#
loop_
_entity.id
_entity.type
_entity.pdbx_description
1 polymer ?
#
loop_
_entity_poly.entity_id
_entity_poly.type
_entity_poly.pdbx_seq_one_letter_code
_entity_poly.pdbx_strand_id
1 'polypeptide(L)'
;AGAVSLAVAMGIGRFAFTPLLPLMLAEGAVDLQGASWLASANYFGYLAGALLCTFLPRILARSTSLPPINGPRLVRGGLVATVVLTLGMALPWPAAWPALRFAAGVASAFVFVYTSGWCLAQLAQQWAGATTPYHWSASKPA
;
A
#
# COMPACT_ATOMS: atom_id res chain seq x y z
N ALA A 1 -7.41 11.13 7.13
CA ALA A 1 -6.92 9.75 7.40
C ALA A 1 -6.23 9.15 6.16
N GLY A 2 -6.86 9.16 4.96
CA GLY A 2 -6.29 8.54 3.76
C GLY A 2 -4.93 9.09 3.31
N ALA A 3 -4.78 10.43 3.30
CA ALA A 3 -3.51 11.07 2.93
C ALA A 3 -2.36 10.69 3.86
N VAL A 4 -2.62 10.57 5.16
CA VAL A 4 -1.62 10.14 6.15
C VAL A 4 -1.22 8.68 5.92
N SER A 5 -2.18 7.80 5.64
CA SER A 5 -1.90 6.39 5.34
C SER A 5 -1.05 6.25 4.07
N LEU A 6 -1.35 7.04 3.04
CA LEU A 6 -0.56 7.07 1.81
C LEU A 6 0.85 7.63 2.05
N ALA A 7 0.97 8.71 2.83
CA ALA A 7 2.26 9.30 3.17
C ALA A 7 3.14 8.32 3.96
N VAL A 8 2.57 7.58 4.92
CA VAL A 8 3.29 6.56 5.69
C VAL A 8 3.71 5.39 4.79
N ALA A 9 2.80 4.85 3.98
CA ALA A 9 3.08 3.70 3.12
C ALA A 9 4.12 4.04 2.04
N MET A 10 4.01 5.21 1.41
CA MET A 10 4.97 5.65 0.39
C MET A 10 6.24 6.26 1.01
N GLY A 11 6.09 7.06 2.08
CA GLY A 11 7.21 7.75 2.72
C GLY A 11 8.13 6.75 3.42
N ILE A 12 7.63 6.02 4.41
CA ILE A 12 8.47 5.13 5.23
C ILE A 12 8.86 3.87 4.46
N GLY A 13 7.91 3.22 3.79
CA GLY A 13 8.17 1.96 3.10
C GLY A 13 9.10 2.09 1.88
N ARG A 14 9.06 3.20 1.17
CA ARG A 14 9.84 3.44 -0.04
C ARG A 14 11.04 4.35 0.16
N PHE A 15 10.85 5.48 0.84
CA PHE A 15 11.85 6.55 0.91
C PHE A 15 12.78 6.46 2.11
N ALA A 16 12.44 5.73 3.19
CA ALA A 16 13.35 5.56 4.33
C ALA A 16 14.67 4.87 3.95
N PHE A 17 14.66 4.01 2.93
CA PHE A 17 15.86 3.35 2.45
C PHE A 17 16.82 4.31 1.71
N THR A 18 16.30 5.30 1.00
CA THR A 18 17.11 6.23 0.22
C THR A 18 18.13 7.01 1.06
N PRO A 19 17.76 7.62 2.21
CA PRO A 19 18.75 8.28 3.07
C PRO A 19 19.63 7.31 3.87
N LEU A 20 19.18 6.06 4.11
CA LEU A 20 19.97 5.05 4.81
C LEU A 20 21.03 4.41 3.91
N LEU A 21 20.80 4.39 2.60
CA LEU A 21 21.70 3.76 1.63
C LEU A 21 23.12 4.33 1.66
N PRO A 22 23.36 5.65 1.67
CA PRO A 22 24.71 6.20 1.77
C PRO A 22 25.43 5.80 3.05
N LEU A 23 24.72 5.69 4.18
CA LEU A 23 25.28 5.23 5.44
C LEU A 23 25.69 3.76 5.38
N MET A 24 24.83 2.91 4.83
CA MET A 24 25.09 1.47 4.66
C MET A 24 26.30 1.22 3.74
N LEU A 25 26.45 2.05 2.69
CA LEU A 25 27.61 1.99 1.80
C LEU A 25 28.89 2.48 2.50
N ALA A 26 28.80 3.55 3.30
CA ALA A 26 29.95 4.10 4.03
C ALA A 26 30.44 3.14 5.12
N GLU A 27 29.54 2.42 5.77
CA GLU A 27 29.85 1.40 6.78
C GLU A 27 30.29 0.05 6.15
N GLY A 28 30.24 -0.09 4.83
CA GLY A 28 30.58 -1.33 4.14
C GLY A 28 29.60 -2.48 4.40
N ALA A 29 28.42 -2.17 4.96
CA ALA A 29 27.39 -3.17 5.25
C ALA A 29 26.76 -3.74 3.97
N VAL A 30 26.72 -2.96 2.89
CA VAL A 30 26.20 -3.33 1.57
C VAL A 30 27.09 -2.68 0.51
N ASP A 31 27.41 -3.41 -0.54
CA ASP A 31 28.02 -2.85 -1.76
C ASP A 31 26.94 -2.26 -2.69
N LEU A 32 27.35 -1.52 -3.71
CA LEU A 32 26.43 -0.90 -4.66
C LEU A 32 25.55 -1.93 -5.39
N GLN A 33 26.07 -3.11 -5.65
CA GLN A 33 25.33 -4.20 -6.28
C GLN A 33 24.26 -4.76 -5.35
N GLY A 34 24.61 -5.02 -4.09
CA GLY A 34 23.66 -5.45 -3.07
C GLY A 34 22.54 -4.43 -2.83
N ALA A 35 22.89 -3.13 -2.80
CA ALA A 35 21.91 -2.06 -2.71
C ALA A 35 20.90 -2.07 -3.88
N SER A 36 21.39 -2.28 -5.09
CA SER A 36 20.55 -2.40 -6.30
C SER A 36 19.63 -3.62 -6.22
N TRP A 37 20.11 -4.75 -5.73
CA TRP A 37 19.29 -5.93 -5.49
C TRP A 37 18.20 -5.71 -4.45
N LEU A 38 18.52 -5.03 -3.34
CA LEU A 38 17.54 -4.69 -2.30
C LEU A 38 16.44 -3.76 -2.82
N ALA A 39 16.81 -2.76 -3.64
CA ALA A 39 15.86 -1.88 -4.28
C ALA A 39 14.96 -2.65 -5.27
N SER A 40 15.56 -3.49 -6.12
CA SER A 40 14.84 -4.32 -7.09
C SER A 40 13.87 -5.28 -6.40
N ALA A 41 14.29 -5.94 -5.33
CA ALA A 41 13.43 -6.83 -4.55
C ALA A 41 12.17 -6.10 -4.03
N ASN A 42 12.31 -4.87 -3.56
CA ASN A 42 11.17 -4.06 -3.11
C ASN A 42 10.21 -3.73 -4.27
N TYR A 43 10.74 -3.35 -5.44
CA TYR A 43 9.90 -3.07 -6.61
C TYR A 43 9.19 -4.31 -7.13
N PHE A 44 9.87 -5.45 -7.18
CA PHE A 44 9.25 -6.73 -7.55
C PHE A 44 8.15 -7.13 -6.56
N GLY A 45 8.40 -6.96 -5.25
CA GLY A 45 7.39 -7.16 -4.22
C GLY A 45 6.17 -6.28 -4.43
N TYR A 46 6.39 -4.99 -4.71
CA TYR A 46 5.29 -4.06 -5.00
C TYR A 46 4.49 -4.46 -6.23
N LEU A 47 5.14 -4.85 -7.31
CA LEU A 47 4.48 -5.32 -8.53
C LEU A 47 3.66 -6.60 -8.26
N ALA A 48 4.25 -7.57 -7.57
CA ALA A 48 3.57 -8.80 -7.17
C ALA A 48 2.35 -8.50 -6.29
N GLY A 49 2.48 -7.61 -5.31
CA GLY A 49 1.39 -7.17 -4.45
C GLY A 49 0.26 -6.47 -5.22
N ALA A 50 0.58 -5.61 -6.16
CA ALA A 50 -0.39 -4.93 -7.02
C ALA A 50 -1.16 -5.91 -7.91
N LEU A 51 -0.46 -6.88 -8.50
CA LEU A 51 -1.08 -7.96 -9.27
C LEU A 51 -2.00 -8.82 -8.39
N LEU A 52 -1.55 -9.19 -7.19
CA LEU A 52 -2.38 -9.91 -6.23
C LEU A 52 -3.64 -9.14 -5.88
N CYS A 53 -3.55 -7.84 -5.58
CA CYS A 53 -4.71 -6.99 -5.31
C CYS A 53 -5.70 -6.96 -6.48
N THR A 54 -5.20 -7.03 -7.70
CA THR A 54 -6.04 -6.98 -8.91
C THR A 54 -6.72 -8.32 -9.20
N PHE A 55 -6.00 -9.43 -9.03
CA PHE A 55 -6.49 -10.76 -9.39
C PHE A 55 -7.15 -11.48 -8.23
N LEU A 56 -6.73 -11.24 -6.99
CA LEU A 56 -7.24 -11.90 -5.80
C LEU A 56 -8.77 -11.77 -5.65
N PRO A 57 -9.40 -10.60 -5.81
CA PRO A 57 -10.86 -10.47 -5.73
C PRO A 57 -11.58 -11.29 -6.81
N ARG A 58 -10.98 -11.38 -8.02
CA ARG A 58 -11.55 -12.17 -9.12
C ARG A 58 -11.47 -13.66 -8.87
N ILE A 59 -10.37 -14.12 -8.28
CA ILE A 59 -10.15 -15.54 -7.93
C ILE A 59 -11.06 -15.92 -6.76
N LEU A 60 -11.15 -15.06 -5.75
CA LEU A 60 -11.98 -15.30 -4.57
C LEU A 60 -13.49 -15.20 -4.87
N ALA A 61 -13.90 -14.33 -5.79
CA ALA A 61 -15.31 -14.26 -6.22
C ALA A 61 -15.78 -15.53 -6.94
N ARG A 62 -14.86 -16.32 -7.45
CA ARG A 62 -15.15 -17.65 -8.02
C ARG A 62 -15.22 -18.76 -6.96
N SER A 63 -14.58 -18.56 -5.83
CA SER A 63 -14.54 -19.52 -4.71
C SER A 63 -15.44 -19.00 -3.61
N THR A 64 -16.65 -19.52 -3.57
CA THR A 64 -17.73 -19.24 -2.64
C THR A 64 -17.26 -19.10 -1.18
N SER A 65 -17.74 -18.08 -0.46
CA SER A 65 -17.82 -17.98 1.01
C SER A 65 -16.63 -17.35 1.77
N LEU A 66 -15.91 -16.40 1.20
CA LEU A 66 -15.04 -15.61 2.06
C LEU A 66 -15.78 -14.35 2.57
N PRO A 67 -15.67 -14.03 3.86
CA PRO A 67 -16.32 -12.85 4.42
C PRO A 67 -15.82 -11.58 3.71
N PRO A 68 -16.64 -10.53 3.62
CA PRO A 68 -16.27 -9.30 2.94
C PRO A 68 -14.96 -8.75 3.52
N ILE A 69 -13.99 -8.54 2.65
CA ILE A 69 -12.67 -8.03 3.01
C ILE A 69 -12.85 -6.63 3.59
N ASN A 70 -12.68 -6.49 4.90
CA ASN A 70 -12.76 -5.20 5.58
C ASN A 70 -11.55 -4.35 5.19
N GLY A 71 -11.71 -3.45 4.21
CA GLY A 71 -10.66 -2.57 3.70
C GLY A 71 -9.85 -1.85 4.79
N PRO A 72 -10.48 -1.26 5.84
CA PRO A 72 -9.74 -0.62 6.94
C PRO A 72 -8.81 -1.56 7.73
N ARG A 73 -9.19 -2.82 7.93
CA ARG A 73 -8.36 -3.82 8.61
C ARG A 73 -7.15 -4.22 7.77
N LEU A 74 -7.34 -4.36 6.46
CA LEU A 74 -6.25 -4.63 5.51
C LEU A 74 -5.24 -3.48 5.46
N VAL A 75 -5.71 -2.24 5.42
CA VAL A 75 -4.83 -1.05 5.43
C VAL A 75 -4.02 -1.00 6.72
N ARG A 76 -4.67 -1.17 7.89
CA ARG A 76 -3.97 -1.20 9.19
C ARG A 76 -2.96 -2.34 9.26
N GLY A 77 -3.34 -3.55 8.84
CA GLY A 77 -2.44 -4.70 8.80
C GLY A 77 -1.25 -4.47 7.87
N GLY A 78 -1.47 -3.91 6.70
CA GLY A 78 -0.41 -3.56 5.74
C GLY A 78 0.55 -2.50 6.29
N LEU A 79 0.04 -1.47 6.98
CA LEU A 79 0.87 -0.45 7.63
C LEU A 79 1.74 -1.06 8.73
N VAL A 80 1.15 -1.85 9.62
CA VAL A 80 1.89 -2.56 10.69
C VAL A 80 2.94 -3.48 10.07
N ALA A 81 2.57 -4.27 9.07
CA ALA A 81 3.51 -5.15 8.37
C ALA A 81 4.67 -4.35 7.75
N THR A 82 4.40 -3.21 7.09
CA THR A 82 5.46 -2.36 6.52
C THR A 82 6.42 -1.87 7.60
N VAL A 83 5.91 -1.41 8.74
CA VAL A 83 6.74 -0.95 9.87
C VAL A 83 7.58 -2.10 10.42
N VAL A 84 6.96 -3.25 10.72
CA VAL A 84 7.65 -4.41 11.28
C VAL A 84 8.74 -4.94 10.34
N LEU A 85 8.44 -5.04 9.04
CA LEU A 85 9.39 -5.51 8.03
C LEU A 85 10.56 -4.52 7.86
N THR A 86 10.28 -3.22 7.93
CA THR A 86 11.33 -2.18 7.86
C THR A 86 12.21 -2.21 9.11
N LEU A 87 11.62 -2.36 10.29
CA LEU A 87 12.37 -2.54 11.54
C LEU A 87 13.17 -3.85 11.54
N GLY A 88 12.66 -4.90 10.91
CA GLY A 88 13.35 -6.17 10.74
C GLY A 88 14.69 -6.03 9.99
N MET A 89 14.84 -5.00 9.15
CA MET A 89 16.13 -4.72 8.50
C MET A 89 17.20 -4.18 9.44
N ALA A 90 16.84 -3.73 10.65
CA ALA A 90 17.81 -3.36 11.68
C ALA A 90 18.51 -4.58 12.32
N LEU A 91 17.97 -5.80 12.09
CA LEU A 91 18.63 -7.01 12.54
C LEU A 91 19.86 -7.32 11.67
N PRO A 92 20.98 -7.77 12.27
CA PRO A 92 22.22 -8.05 11.55
C PRO A 92 22.17 -9.40 10.79
N TRP A 93 21.18 -9.55 9.93
CA TRP A 93 20.95 -10.74 9.07
C TRP A 93 20.86 -10.34 7.60
N PRO A 94 22.00 -10.10 6.92
CA PRO A 94 22.02 -9.64 5.54
C PRO A 94 21.29 -10.57 4.56
N ALA A 95 21.32 -11.88 4.82
CA ALA A 95 20.63 -12.87 3.98
C ALA A 95 19.10 -12.72 3.97
N ALA A 96 18.50 -12.16 5.02
CA ALA A 96 17.05 -11.95 5.13
C ALA A 96 16.59 -10.63 4.47
N TRP A 97 17.47 -9.67 4.26
CA TRP A 97 17.14 -8.33 3.78
C TRP A 97 16.39 -8.31 2.44
N PRO A 98 16.77 -9.09 1.41
CA PRO A 98 16.00 -9.11 0.16
C PRO A 98 14.57 -9.61 0.34
N ALA A 99 14.36 -10.64 1.17
CA ALA A 99 13.04 -11.16 1.48
C ALA A 99 12.18 -10.16 2.26
N LEU A 100 12.77 -9.46 3.26
CA LEU A 100 12.11 -8.41 4.01
C LEU A 100 11.72 -7.23 3.10
N ARG A 101 12.61 -6.86 2.17
CA ARG A 101 12.35 -5.82 1.17
C ARG A 101 11.22 -6.20 0.21
N PHE A 102 11.22 -7.43 -0.27
CA PHE A 102 10.16 -7.95 -1.12
C PHE A 102 8.81 -7.93 -0.37
N ALA A 103 8.77 -8.46 0.84
CA ALA A 103 7.56 -8.48 1.67
C ALA A 103 7.05 -7.07 2.00
N ALA A 104 7.95 -6.13 2.30
CA ALA A 104 7.60 -4.72 2.52
C ALA A 104 7.01 -4.08 1.25
N GLY A 105 7.52 -4.42 0.07
CA GLY A 105 6.97 -4.02 -1.21
C GLY A 105 5.54 -4.52 -1.41
N VAL A 106 5.29 -5.79 -1.15
CA VAL A 106 3.94 -6.38 -1.21
C VAL A 106 2.99 -5.67 -0.24
N ALA A 107 3.38 -5.50 1.03
CA ALA A 107 2.56 -4.81 2.03
C ALA A 107 2.22 -3.37 1.60
N SER A 108 3.20 -2.63 1.08
CA SER A 108 3.01 -1.27 0.56
C SER A 108 2.01 -1.21 -0.61
N ALA A 109 2.03 -2.21 -1.51
CA ALA A 109 1.09 -2.29 -2.61
C ALA A 109 -0.36 -2.48 -2.11
N PHE A 110 -0.56 -3.36 -1.12
CA PHE A 110 -1.87 -3.55 -0.51
C PHE A 110 -2.39 -2.25 0.10
N VAL A 111 -1.58 -1.56 0.91
CA VAL A 111 -1.97 -0.28 1.52
C VAL A 111 -2.32 0.74 0.43
N PHE A 112 -1.51 0.87 -0.60
CA PHE A 112 -1.73 1.83 -1.68
C PHE A 112 -3.02 1.56 -2.44
N VAL A 113 -3.24 0.33 -2.91
CA VAL A 113 -4.41 -0.03 -3.73
C VAL A 113 -5.71 0.14 -2.93
N TYR A 114 -5.76 -0.37 -1.70
CA TYR A 114 -6.98 -0.27 -0.89
C TYR A 114 -7.27 1.14 -0.41
N THR A 115 -6.24 1.92 -0.05
CA THR A 115 -6.43 3.33 0.36
C THR A 115 -6.87 4.19 -0.82
N SER A 116 -6.24 4.03 -1.98
CA SER A 116 -6.60 4.76 -3.21
C SER A 116 -8.02 4.44 -3.66
N GLY A 117 -8.40 3.15 -3.64
CA GLY A 117 -9.75 2.72 -3.98
C GLY A 117 -10.80 3.32 -3.03
N TRP A 118 -10.52 3.33 -1.74
CA TRP A 118 -11.41 3.94 -0.75
C TRP A 118 -11.53 5.46 -0.95
N CYS A 119 -10.43 6.16 -1.18
CA CYS A 119 -10.43 7.61 -1.44
C CYS A 119 -11.24 7.96 -2.69
N LEU A 120 -11.04 7.21 -3.78
CA LEU A 120 -11.79 7.40 -5.03
C LEU A 120 -13.29 7.16 -4.85
N ALA A 121 -13.67 6.10 -4.10
CA ALA A 121 -15.07 5.83 -3.80
C ALA A 121 -15.73 6.98 -3.01
N GLN A 122 -15.04 7.56 -2.03
CA GLN A 122 -15.53 8.70 -1.26
C GLN A 122 -15.70 9.95 -2.14
N LEU A 123 -14.73 10.23 -3.00
CA LEU A 123 -14.81 11.35 -3.94
C LEU A 123 -15.99 11.16 -4.92
N ALA A 124 -16.15 9.97 -5.48
CA ALA A 124 -17.26 9.68 -6.38
C ALA A 124 -18.64 9.90 -5.73
N GLN A 125 -18.80 9.49 -4.46
CA GLN A 125 -20.02 9.74 -3.70
C GLN A 125 -20.29 11.22 -3.46
N GLN A 126 -19.26 12.01 -3.14
CA GLN A 126 -19.40 13.46 -2.97
C GLN A 126 -19.82 14.15 -4.26
N TRP A 127 -19.21 13.75 -5.39
CA TRP A 127 -19.58 14.29 -6.70
C TRP A 127 -20.99 13.91 -7.12
N ALA A 128 -21.41 12.66 -6.89
CA ALA A 128 -22.77 12.21 -7.16
C ALA A 128 -23.82 12.97 -6.33
N GLY A 129 -23.50 13.27 -5.07
CA GLY A 129 -24.38 14.06 -4.19
C GLY A 129 -24.46 15.55 -4.62
N ALA A 130 -23.36 16.10 -5.18
CA ALA A 130 -23.33 17.47 -5.65
C ALA A 130 -24.05 17.68 -7.00
N THR A 131 -24.21 16.61 -7.80
CA THR A 131 -24.84 16.66 -9.12
C THR A 131 -26.30 16.23 -9.10
N THR A 132 -26.87 15.86 -7.93
CA THR A 132 -28.33 15.67 -7.82
C THR A 132 -28.99 17.02 -8.10
N PRO A 133 -29.79 17.16 -9.20
CA PRO A 133 -30.47 18.41 -9.48
C PRO A 133 -31.36 18.75 -8.28
N TYR A 134 -31.31 19.99 -7.85
CA TYR A 134 -32.31 20.54 -6.95
C TYR A 134 -33.67 20.10 -7.47
N HIS A 135 -34.34 19.17 -6.76
CA HIS A 135 -35.72 18.85 -7.08
C HIS A 135 -36.49 20.14 -6.88
N TRP A 136 -36.76 20.83 -7.97
CA TRP A 136 -37.76 21.84 -7.98
C TRP A 136 -39.09 21.19 -7.58
N SER A 137 -39.43 21.32 -6.31
CA SER A 137 -40.81 21.04 -5.88
C SER A 137 -41.69 22.05 -6.58
N ALA A 138 -42.28 21.62 -7.71
CA ALA A 138 -43.39 22.36 -8.29
C ALA A 138 -44.42 22.52 -7.21
N SER A 139 -44.49 23.71 -6.61
CA SER A 139 -45.59 24.13 -5.77
C SER A 139 -46.85 23.95 -6.56
N LYS A 140 -47.72 23.00 -6.15
CA LYS A 140 -49.06 22.85 -6.69
C LYS A 140 -49.78 24.19 -6.42
N PRO A 141 -50.30 24.87 -7.43
CA PRO A 141 -51.28 25.93 -7.21
C PRO A 141 -52.53 25.29 -6.59
N ALA A 142 -53.06 25.95 -5.57
CA ALA A 142 -54.33 25.64 -4.91
C ALA A 142 -55.52 25.83 -5.84
#